data_c478319cc65f7ae4864c5d98182715ee
#
_entry.id   c478319cc65f7ae4864c5d98182715ee
#
_cell.length_a   1.000
_cell.length_b   1.000
_cell.length_c   1.000
_cell.angle_alpha   90.00
_cell.angle_beta   90.00
_cell.angle_gamma   90.00
#
_symmetry.space_group_name_H-M   'P 1'
#
loop_
_entity.id
_entity.type
_entity.pdbx_description
1 polymer ?
#
loop_
_entity_poly.entity_id
_entity_poly.type
_entity_poly.pdbx_seq_one_letter_code
_entity_poly.pdbx_strand_id
1 'polypeptide(L)'
;MIEMTLRDIADVVGGTLHDVADPEVTVTGSVEFDSRRIGPGDVFLALPGERADGHDYAAAAVEAGAVAVLAARPVGVPAIVVAPSPGTLPANSALVAGDADGSGAAVLSALAKLARASVERLAAAGATGPEAAAERHHAGPRDRRKADTAAGGLTVVGVTGSSGKTSTKDLLAAVLAPMGPVVAPPGSFNNELGHPWTALRADESTRFLVLELSARGVGHIAALTEIAPPNIGVVLNVGTAHLGEFGSREAIAKAKGELVEALPATGLAVLNADDQQVAAMAARTDARVVMVGQAERAEIRATDIVLDDEARAQFTLHTPAGSARVRLSVHGEHQVGNALSAVAVALECGADLDTIVAALSGARAASARRMDVRTTDDGVTVVNDSYNANPDSMRAALKALVTMSKAGDTPRRSWAVLGEMAELGEESVIEHDAIGRLAVRLDVDRLVVVGTGRPSRAMHQGAVMEGSWGEESVLVPDIGAAIALLDDAVEPGDVVLVKASQSVGLWAVAEHLTGDTRPDGRRGSAEAVR
;
A
#
# COMPACT_ATOMS: atom_id res chain seq x y z
N MET A 1 0.10 16.18 12.83
CA MET A 1 -0.83 15.53 13.80
C MET A 1 -1.63 16.62 14.51
N ILE A 2 -2.67 16.26 15.28
CA ILE A 2 -3.34 17.23 16.17
C ILE A 2 -2.36 17.75 17.22
N GLU A 3 -2.54 18.99 17.64
CA GLU A 3 -1.72 19.59 18.69
C GLU A 3 -1.92 18.89 20.04
N MET A 4 -0.84 18.48 20.68
CA MET A 4 -0.81 17.85 22.01
C MET A 4 0.42 18.32 22.78
N THR A 5 0.27 18.52 24.09
CA THR A 5 1.43 18.79 24.95
C THR A 5 2.25 17.52 25.19
N LEU A 6 3.51 17.67 25.59
CA LEU A 6 4.34 16.51 25.96
C LEU A 6 3.73 15.74 27.14
N ARG A 7 3.03 16.43 28.05
CA ARG A 7 2.25 15.83 29.13
C ARG A 7 1.11 14.96 28.59
N ASP A 8 0.29 15.51 27.67
CA ASP A 8 -0.81 14.76 27.08
C ASP A 8 -0.32 13.50 26.38
N ILE A 9 0.81 13.61 25.63
CA ILE A 9 1.39 12.45 24.95
C ILE A 9 1.87 11.42 25.96
N ALA A 10 2.58 11.84 27.02
CA ALA A 10 3.06 10.94 28.06
C ALA A 10 1.89 10.21 28.74
N ASP A 11 0.81 10.90 29.07
CA ASP A 11 -0.39 10.32 29.68
C ASP A 11 -1.07 9.30 28.74
N VAL A 12 -1.22 9.63 27.46
CA VAL A 12 -1.83 8.76 26.44
C VAL A 12 -1.04 7.48 26.25
N VAL A 13 0.30 7.58 26.14
CA VAL A 13 1.15 6.41 25.89
C VAL A 13 1.46 5.61 27.16
N GLY A 14 1.21 6.21 28.34
CA GLY A 14 1.59 5.65 29.64
C GLY A 14 3.10 5.75 29.88
N GLY A 15 3.72 6.81 29.38
CA GLY A 15 5.16 7.08 29.51
C GLY A 15 5.48 8.05 30.65
N THR A 16 6.77 8.22 30.92
CA THR A 16 7.30 9.18 31.88
C THR A 16 8.17 10.21 31.18
N LEU A 17 8.08 11.46 31.60
CA LEU A 17 8.91 12.55 31.06
C LEU A 17 10.30 12.52 31.69
N HIS A 18 11.34 12.57 30.86
CA HIS A 18 12.75 12.64 31.27
C HIS A 18 13.42 13.83 30.56
N ASP A 19 14.23 14.58 31.33
CA ASP A 19 14.98 15.75 30.84
C ASP A 19 14.11 16.82 30.13
N VAL A 20 12.81 16.85 30.45
CA VAL A 20 11.81 17.80 29.91
C VAL A 20 11.70 18.98 30.86
N ALA A 21 12.14 20.15 30.43
CA ALA A 21 12.10 21.37 31.26
C ALA A 21 10.67 21.92 31.40
N ASP A 22 9.86 21.84 30.37
CA ASP A 22 8.46 22.27 30.35
C ASP A 22 7.55 21.20 29.73
N PRO A 23 6.76 20.50 30.53
CA PRO A 23 5.82 19.49 30.06
C PRO A 23 4.66 20.03 29.20
N GLU A 24 4.39 21.33 29.25
CA GLU A 24 3.31 21.98 28.49
C GLU A 24 3.75 22.42 27.08
N VAL A 25 5.00 22.12 26.68
CA VAL A 25 5.45 22.31 25.29
C VAL A 25 4.55 21.51 24.36
N THR A 26 3.98 22.21 23.37
CA THR A 26 3.08 21.63 22.38
C THR A 26 3.88 21.09 21.18
N VAL A 27 3.56 19.89 20.77
CA VAL A 27 4.05 19.28 19.52
C VAL A 27 3.24 19.90 18.38
N THR A 28 3.92 20.66 17.52
CA THR A 28 3.31 21.34 16.36
C THR A 28 3.70 20.71 15.02
N GLY A 29 4.67 19.80 15.06
CA GLY A 29 5.15 19.04 13.91
C GLY A 29 4.49 17.68 13.76
N SER A 30 5.27 16.70 13.33
CA SER A 30 4.88 15.31 13.11
C SER A 30 5.64 14.34 14.02
N VAL A 31 5.26 13.07 13.96
CA VAL A 31 6.09 11.98 14.50
C VAL A 31 6.93 11.43 13.37
N GLU A 32 8.25 11.43 13.54
CA GLU A 32 9.19 10.93 12.54
C GLU A 32 10.14 9.88 13.14
N PHE A 33 10.43 8.83 12.37
CA PHE A 33 11.36 7.75 12.74
C PHE A 33 12.69 7.82 11.97
N ASP A 34 12.78 8.65 10.93
CA ASP A 34 14.03 8.94 10.22
C ASP A 34 14.63 10.25 10.74
N SER A 35 15.71 10.18 11.52
CA SER A 35 16.36 11.35 12.11
C SER A 35 16.80 12.42 11.11
N ARG A 36 16.98 12.04 9.83
CA ARG A 36 17.34 12.97 8.73
C ARG A 36 16.17 13.80 8.22
N ARG A 37 14.93 13.45 8.60
CA ARG A 37 13.69 14.10 8.20
C ARG A 37 13.05 14.94 9.29
N ILE A 38 13.68 14.97 10.46
CA ILE A 38 13.21 15.75 11.61
C ILE A 38 13.19 17.24 11.25
N GLY A 39 12.08 17.88 11.57
CA GLY A 39 11.85 19.31 11.47
C GLY A 39 11.51 19.94 12.83
N PRO A 40 11.37 21.28 12.86
CA PRO A 40 10.97 21.98 14.07
C PRO A 40 9.59 21.55 14.57
N GLY A 41 9.49 21.23 15.86
CA GLY A 41 8.23 20.84 16.49
C GLY A 41 7.89 19.34 16.40
N ASP A 42 8.73 18.52 15.77
CA ASP A 42 8.51 17.08 15.64
C ASP A 42 8.80 16.31 16.94
N VAL A 43 8.26 15.10 17.01
CA VAL A 43 8.66 14.06 17.97
C VAL A 43 9.44 12.98 17.21
N PHE A 44 10.66 12.71 17.67
CA PHE A 44 11.46 11.62 17.11
C PHE A 44 11.10 10.28 17.75
N LEU A 45 10.89 9.25 16.94
CA LEU A 45 10.60 7.88 17.36
C LEU A 45 11.89 7.07 17.38
N ALA A 46 12.42 6.78 18.56
CA ALA A 46 13.66 6.01 18.73
C ALA A 46 13.36 4.51 18.72
N LEU A 47 13.53 3.88 17.54
CA LEU A 47 13.34 2.46 17.36
C LEU A 47 14.68 1.73 17.24
N PRO A 48 14.87 0.59 17.92
CA PRO A 48 16.00 -0.29 17.65
C PRO A 48 15.85 -0.89 16.23
N GLY A 49 16.90 -0.82 15.43
CA GLY A 49 16.94 -1.37 14.09
C GLY A 49 18.05 -2.42 13.93
N GLU A 50 18.03 -3.21 12.86
CA GLU A 50 19.03 -4.26 12.60
C GLU A 50 20.47 -3.75 12.50
N ARG A 51 20.69 -2.52 12.05
CA ARG A 51 22.02 -1.93 11.79
C ARG A 51 22.41 -0.81 12.73
N ALA A 52 21.44 -0.17 13.35
CA ALA A 52 21.65 0.99 14.22
C ALA A 52 20.48 1.12 15.20
N ASP A 53 20.76 1.54 16.41
CA ASP A 53 19.74 1.83 17.42
C ASP A 53 19.27 3.30 17.28
N GLY A 54 17.98 3.52 17.07
CA GLY A 54 17.39 4.85 16.98
C GLY A 54 17.65 5.71 18.22
N HIS A 55 17.82 5.11 19.41
CA HIS A 55 18.15 5.82 20.62
C HIS A 55 19.50 6.59 20.54
N ASP A 56 20.45 6.10 19.74
CA ASP A 56 21.76 6.73 19.57
C ASP A 56 21.68 8.03 18.74
N TYR A 57 20.57 8.25 18.04
CA TYR A 57 20.32 9.46 17.23
C TYR A 57 19.47 10.51 17.95
N ALA A 58 19.10 10.26 19.21
CA ALA A 58 18.21 11.15 19.98
C ALA A 58 18.74 12.58 20.08
N ALA A 59 20.03 12.77 20.39
CA ALA A 59 20.65 14.08 20.50
C ALA A 59 20.61 14.82 19.15
N ALA A 60 20.98 14.15 18.06
CA ALA A 60 20.96 14.72 16.72
C ALA A 60 19.54 15.10 16.26
N ALA A 61 18.53 14.32 16.65
CA ALA A 61 17.12 14.61 16.35
C ALA A 61 16.65 15.89 17.08
N VAL A 62 17.03 16.07 18.34
CA VAL A 62 16.70 17.29 19.10
C VAL A 62 17.45 18.51 18.53
N GLU A 63 18.73 18.37 18.14
CA GLU A 63 19.49 19.42 17.44
C GLU A 63 18.85 19.80 16.09
N ALA A 64 18.21 18.84 15.40
CA ALA A 64 17.48 19.06 14.14
C ALA A 64 16.10 19.71 14.34
N GLY A 65 15.60 19.80 15.59
CA GLY A 65 14.35 20.50 15.91
C GLY A 65 13.26 19.66 16.57
N ALA A 66 13.53 18.38 16.89
CA ALA A 66 12.58 17.58 17.66
C ALA A 66 12.39 18.19 19.06
N VAL A 67 11.13 18.31 19.50
CA VAL A 67 10.80 18.82 20.85
C VAL A 67 10.96 17.76 21.92
N ALA A 68 10.85 16.49 21.55
CA ALA A 68 11.11 15.34 22.41
C ALA A 68 11.38 14.08 21.58
N VAL A 69 11.87 13.06 22.28
CA VAL A 69 12.09 11.71 21.76
C VAL A 69 11.13 10.75 22.43
N LEU A 70 10.38 9.94 21.69
CA LEU A 70 9.64 8.80 22.23
C LEU A 70 10.58 7.59 22.23
N ALA A 71 10.94 7.10 23.41
CA ALA A 71 12.03 6.15 23.61
C ALA A 71 11.65 5.06 24.63
N ALA A 72 12.37 3.94 24.62
CA ALA A 72 12.20 2.87 25.61
C ALA A 72 13.12 3.01 26.84
N ARG A 73 14.05 3.98 26.82
CA ARG A 73 14.97 4.32 27.92
C ARG A 73 15.32 5.80 27.90
N PRO A 74 15.79 6.38 29.01
CA PRO A 74 16.34 7.74 29.01
C PRO A 74 17.48 7.89 28.01
N VAL A 75 17.51 9.01 27.27
CA VAL A 75 18.45 9.27 26.17
C VAL A 75 19.28 10.55 26.36
N GLY A 76 19.20 11.18 27.55
CA GLY A 76 20.00 12.38 27.91
C GLY A 76 19.55 13.68 27.22
N VAL A 77 18.39 13.66 26.57
CA VAL A 77 17.69 14.80 25.96
C VAL A 77 16.21 14.71 26.29
N PRO A 78 15.38 15.75 26.05
CA PRO A 78 13.96 15.70 26.32
C PRO A 78 13.30 14.46 25.72
N ALA A 79 12.71 13.61 26.56
CA ALA A 79 12.15 12.33 26.13
C ALA A 79 10.87 11.96 26.90
N ILE A 80 9.99 11.25 26.19
CA ILE A 80 8.88 10.47 26.75
C ILE A 80 9.33 9.01 26.75
N VAL A 81 9.56 8.46 27.93
CA VAL A 81 10.10 7.11 28.09
C VAL A 81 8.98 6.13 28.42
N VAL A 82 8.83 5.10 27.60
CA VAL A 82 7.91 3.98 27.81
C VAL A 82 8.69 2.73 28.23
N ALA A 83 8.24 2.07 29.28
CA ALA A 83 8.95 0.90 29.79
C ALA A 83 8.90 -0.26 28.79
N PRO A 84 10.03 -0.96 28.55
CA PRO A 84 10.04 -2.17 27.73
C PRO A 84 8.97 -3.17 28.19
N SER A 85 8.20 -3.69 27.26
CA SER A 85 7.11 -4.63 27.55
C SER A 85 7.17 -5.80 26.55
N PRO A 86 7.81 -6.90 26.92
CA PRO A 86 7.87 -8.07 26.04
C PRO A 86 6.48 -8.60 25.71
N GLY A 87 6.18 -8.86 24.44
CA GLY A 87 5.02 -9.64 24.00
C GLY A 87 3.76 -8.86 23.62
N THR A 88 3.81 -7.55 23.42
CA THR A 88 2.63 -6.74 23.01
C THR A 88 2.37 -6.69 21.50
N LEU A 89 3.32 -7.09 20.68
CA LEU A 89 3.17 -7.17 19.21
C LEU A 89 3.01 -8.63 18.76
N PRO A 90 2.36 -8.86 17.59
CA PRO A 90 2.31 -10.20 17.02
C PRO A 90 3.70 -10.81 16.87
N ALA A 91 3.88 -12.06 17.30
CA ALA A 91 5.18 -12.73 17.37
C ALA A 91 5.92 -12.84 16.02
N ASN A 92 5.21 -12.66 14.90
CA ASN A 92 5.73 -12.67 13.53
C ASN A 92 5.86 -11.27 12.92
N SER A 93 5.83 -10.20 13.73
CA SER A 93 6.18 -8.85 13.26
C SER A 93 7.67 -8.78 12.92
N ALA A 94 8.00 -8.40 11.68
CA ALA A 94 9.38 -8.26 11.23
C ALA A 94 10.14 -7.16 11.99
N LEU A 95 9.42 -6.17 12.55
CA LEU A 95 10.00 -5.07 13.32
C LEU A 95 10.47 -5.50 14.71
N VAL A 96 10.06 -6.68 15.17
CA VAL A 96 10.36 -7.21 16.50
C VAL A 96 11.34 -8.40 16.43
N ALA A 97 11.69 -8.86 15.24
CA ALA A 97 12.54 -10.04 15.05
C ALA A 97 13.96 -9.90 15.69
N GLY A 98 14.41 -8.68 16.00
CA GLY A 98 15.65 -8.39 16.72
C GLY A 98 15.47 -7.72 18.07
N ASP A 99 14.23 -7.54 18.52
CA ASP A 99 13.86 -6.79 19.75
C ASP A 99 13.91 -7.70 20.99
N ALA A 100 15.12 -8.08 21.40
CA ALA A 100 15.33 -9.04 22.47
C ALA A 100 14.88 -8.54 23.86
N ASP A 101 14.87 -7.23 24.10
CA ASP A 101 14.52 -6.59 25.36
C ASP A 101 13.11 -5.97 25.39
N GLY A 102 12.38 -6.00 24.29
CA GLY A 102 11.04 -5.42 24.16
C GLY A 102 11.01 -3.90 24.02
N SER A 103 12.14 -3.26 23.76
CA SER A 103 12.24 -1.81 23.59
C SER A 103 11.49 -1.34 22.34
N GLY A 104 11.67 -2.01 21.21
CA GLY A 104 10.97 -1.69 19.96
C GLY A 104 9.48 -1.91 20.09
N ALA A 105 9.06 -3.02 20.69
CA ALA A 105 7.65 -3.32 20.94
C ALA A 105 6.97 -2.25 21.81
N ALA A 106 7.65 -1.75 22.84
CA ALA A 106 7.11 -0.70 23.70
C ALA A 106 6.92 0.62 22.96
N VAL A 107 7.89 1.03 22.15
CA VAL A 107 7.82 2.26 21.35
C VAL A 107 6.73 2.17 20.28
N LEU A 108 6.59 1.03 19.58
CA LEU A 108 5.53 0.80 18.60
C LEU A 108 4.14 0.76 19.25
N SER A 109 4.02 0.16 20.45
CA SER A 109 2.77 0.19 21.22
C SER A 109 2.40 1.62 21.64
N ALA A 110 3.37 2.42 22.04
CA ALA A 110 3.16 3.84 22.36
C ALA A 110 2.70 4.64 21.12
N LEU A 111 3.34 4.42 19.98
CA LEU A 111 2.94 5.01 18.69
C LEU A 111 1.48 4.65 18.33
N ALA A 112 1.11 3.38 18.50
CA ALA A 112 -0.26 2.90 18.26
C ALA A 112 -1.29 3.58 19.18
N LYS A 113 -1.00 3.71 20.46
CA LYS A 113 -1.87 4.42 21.44
C LYS A 113 -2.02 5.90 21.09
N LEU A 114 -0.92 6.56 20.71
CA LEU A 114 -0.93 7.96 20.31
C LEU A 114 -1.77 8.16 19.04
N ALA A 115 -1.59 7.29 18.04
CA ALA A 115 -2.37 7.33 16.82
C ALA A 115 -3.86 7.12 17.08
N ARG A 116 -4.21 6.12 17.91
CA ARG A 116 -5.59 5.88 18.32
C ARG A 116 -6.22 7.11 18.97
N ALA A 117 -5.56 7.68 19.97
CA ALA A 117 -6.06 8.87 20.67
C ALA A 117 -6.24 10.06 19.72
N SER A 118 -5.33 10.24 18.75
CA SER A 118 -5.43 11.28 17.71
C SER A 118 -6.66 11.06 16.82
N VAL A 119 -6.85 9.85 16.30
CA VAL A 119 -8.00 9.51 15.44
C VAL A 119 -9.33 9.65 16.21
N GLU A 120 -9.41 9.20 17.45
CA GLU A 120 -10.60 9.32 18.31
C GLU A 120 -10.97 10.80 18.56
N ARG A 121 -9.98 11.66 18.85
CA ARG A 121 -10.20 13.10 19.03
C ARG A 121 -10.71 13.77 17.74
N LEU A 122 -10.11 13.43 16.58
CA LEU A 122 -10.57 13.95 15.28
C LEU A 122 -12.01 13.50 14.95
N ALA A 123 -12.32 12.24 15.18
CA ALA A 123 -13.66 11.70 14.98
C ALA A 123 -14.70 12.37 15.90
N ALA A 124 -14.35 12.62 17.17
CA ALA A 124 -15.21 13.29 18.13
C ALA A 124 -15.46 14.77 17.79
N ALA A 125 -14.43 15.50 17.34
CA ALA A 125 -14.54 16.90 16.94
C ALA A 125 -15.51 17.08 15.77
N GLY A 126 -15.46 16.21 14.77
CA GLY A 126 -16.41 16.22 13.65
C GLY A 126 -17.87 15.91 14.05
N ALA A 127 -18.06 15.16 15.14
CA ALA A 127 -19.39 14.79 15.62
C ALA A 127 -20.13 15.92 16.37
N THR A 128 -19.43 16.95 16.82
CA THR A 128 -19.98 18.01 17.69
C THR A 128 -20.30 19.33 16.95
N GLY A 129 -20.03 19.43 15.65
CA GLY A 129 -20.31 20.63 14.86
C GLY A 129 -21.81 20.96 14.82
N PRO A 130 -22.20 22.29 14.85
CA PRO A 130 -23.61 22.72 14.85
C PRO A 130 -24.38 22.25 13.60
N GLU A 131 -23.72 22.07 12.46
CA GLU A 131 -24.34 21.57 11.24
C GLU A 131 -24.65 20.06 11.34
N ALA A 132 -23.77 19.27 11.96
CA ALA A 132 -23.98 17.85 12.23
C ALA A 132 -25.17 17.57 13.15
N ALA A 133 -25.47 18.48 14.08
CA ALA A 133 -26.61 18.36 15.00
C ALA A 133 -27.95 18.63 14.31
N ALA A 134 -28.00 19.58 13.36
CA ALA A 134 -29.21 19.99 12.64
C ALA A 134 -29.65 18.91 11.62
N GLU A 135 -28.71 18.28 10.90
CA GLU A 135 -29.02 17.29 9.88
C GLU A 135 -29.43 15.91 10.47
N ARG A 136 -28.90 15.55 11.64
CA ARG A 136 -29.24 14.28 12.33
C ARG A 136 -30.70 14.19 12.78
N HIS A 137 -31.37 15.29 13.02
CA HIS A 137 -32.75 15.30 13.57
C HIS A 137 -33.80 14.91 12.53
N HIS A 138 -33.52 15.02 11.24
CA HIS A 138 -34.52 14.86 10.16
C HIS A 138 -34.22 13.70 9.18
N ALA A 139 -33.08 13.03 9.30
CA ALA A 139 -32.62 12.03 8.34
C ALA A 139 -32.92 10.59 8.78
N GLY A 140 -33.40 9.77 7.85
CA GLY A 140 -33.47 8.32 8.01
C GLY A 140 -32.06 7.68 8.12
N PRO A 141 -31.93 6.41 8.50
CA PRO A 141 -30.62 5.77 8.71
C PRO A 141 -29.63 5.86 7.53
N ARG A 142 -30.16 5.93 6.29
CA ARG A 142 -29.35 6.13 5.06
C ARG A 142 -28.92 7.58 4.87
N ASP A 143 -29.80 8.51 5.23
CA ASP A 143 -29.55 9.95 5.07
C ASP A 143 -28.66 10.49 6.19
N ARG A 144 -28.67 9.86 7.38
CA ARG A 144 -27.79 10.22 8.50
C ARG A 144 -26.30 10.03 8.17
N ARG A 145 -25.94 9.01 7.37
CA ARG A 145 -24.55 8.83 6.94
C ARG A 145 -24.08 9.88 5.95
N LYS A 146 -24.93 10.20 4.96
CA LYS A 146 -24.65 11.31 4.05
C LYS A 146 -24.51 12.62 4.82
N ALA A 147 -25.33 12.78 5.86
CA ALA A 147 -25.26 13.93 6.76
C ALA A 147 -23.98 13.93 7.61
N ASP A 148 -23.57 12.78 8.18
CA ASP A 148 -22.35 12.68 8.99
C ASP A 148 -21.07 12.87 8.14
N THR A 149 -21.04 12.38 6.89
CA THR A 149 -19.96 12.67 5.93
C THR A 149 -20.03 14.09 5.37
N ALA A 150 -21.22 14.65 5.18
CA ALA A 150 -21.41 16.05 4.76
C ALA A 150 -21.06 17.05 5.89
N ALA A 151 -21.25 16.67 7.14
CA ALA A 151 -20.99 17.50 8.32
C ALA A 151 -19.49 17.68 8.68
N GLY A 152 -18.56 17.17 7.87
CA GLY A 152 -17.12 17.45 7.99
C GLY A 152 -16.35 16.58 8.98
N GLY A 153 -16.92 15.48 9.48
CA GLY A 153 -16.21 14.53 10.35
C GLY A 153 -15.17 13.70 9.61
N LEU A 154 -14.12 13.22 10.32
CA LEU A 154 -13.11 12.32 9.78
C LEU A 154 -13.74 11.01 9.32
N THR A 155 -13.49 10.63 8.06
CA THR A 155 -13.85 9.33 7.50
C THR A 155 -12.60 8.47 7.33
N VAL A 156 -12.53 7.35 8.02
CA VAL A 156 -11.42 6.39 7.95
C VAL A 156 -11.78 5.28 6.96
N VAL A 157 -10.94 5.09 5.94
CA VAL A 157 -11.07 4.06 4.90
C VAL A 157 -9.92 3.07 5.03
N GLY A 158 -10.24 1.82 5.37
CA GLY A 158 -9.26 0.74 5.43
C GLY A 158 -9.25 -0.09 4.15
N VAL A 159 -8.06 -0.41 3.61
CA VAL A 159 -7.90 -1.23 2.40
C VAL A 159 -7.01 -2.42 2.67
N THR A 160 -7.50 -3.63 2.37
CA THR A 160 -6.69 -4.86 2.40
C THR A 160 -6.87 -5.69 1.14
N GLY A 161 -5.99 -6.65 0.93
CA GLY A 161 -5.96 -7.55 -0.21
C GLY A 161 -4.57 -8.20 -0.36
N SER A 162 -4.46 -9.27 -1.10
CA SER A 162 -3.18 -9.90 -1.42
C SER A 162 -2.37 -9.03 -2.38
N SER A 163 -3.05 -8.38 -3.34
CA SER A 163 -2.47 -7.44 -4.29
C SER A 163 -3.38 -6.22 -4.47
N GLY A 164 -2.87 -5.14 -5.07
CA GLY A 164 -3.64 -3.96 -5.44
C GLY A 164 -3.85 -2.91 -4.32
N LYS A 165 -3.49 -3.17 -3.06
CA LYS A 165 -3.72 -2.24 -1.93
C LYS A 165 -3.20 -0.82 -2.19
N THR A 166 -1.93 -0.69 -2.53
CA THR A 166 -1.29 0.62 -2.77
C THR A 166 -1.90 1.35 -3.97
N SER A 167 -2.14 0.63 -5.07
CA SER A 167 -2.80 1.24 -6.24
C SER A 167 -4.23 1.68 -5.94
N THR A 168 -4.99 0.89 -5.16
CA THR A 168 -6.33 1.27 -4.71
C THR A 168 -6.29 2.48 -3.77
N LYS A 169 -5.34 2.53 -2.84
CA LYS A 169 -5.10 3.70 -1.96
C LYS A 169 -4.81 4.95 -2.79
N ASP A 170 -3.98 4.86 -3.85
CA ASP A 170 -3.69 6.00 -4.73
C ASP A 170 -4.94 6.47 -5.48
N LEU A 171 -5.74 5.53 -6.01
CA LEU A 171 -7.02 5.85 -6.65
C LEU A 171 -8.04 6.44 -5.67
N LEU A 172 -8.13 5.91 -4.45
CA LEU A 172 -8.98 6.47 -3.37
C LEU A 172 -8.57 7.90 -3.06
N ALA A 173 -7.28 8.16 -2.89
CA ALA A 173 -6.81 9.53 -2.64
C ALA A 173 -7.20 10.47 -3.79
N ALA A 174 -7.11 10.03 -5.04
CA ALA A 174 -7.48 10.83 -6.20
C ALA A 174 -8.98 11.13 -6.27
N VAL A 175 -9.86 10.13 -6.04
CA VAL A 175 -11.32 10.32 -6.13
C VAL A 175 -11.91 11.04 -4.92
N LEU A 176 -11.24 11.02 -3.77
CA LEU A 176 -11.68 11.70 -2.55
C LEU A 176 -11.19 13.16 -2.47
N ALA A 177 -10.04 13.48 -3.10
CA ALA A 177 -9.45 14.82 -3.06
C ALA A 177 -10.40 15.96 -3.46
N PRO A 178 -11.28 15.81 -4.48
CA PRO A 178 -12.25 16.86 -4.81
C PRO A 178 -13.26 17.17 -3.69
N MET A 179 -13.45 16.25 -2.74
CA MET A 179 -14.41 16.38 -1.66
C MET A 179 -13.81 16.91 -0.36
N GLY A 180 -12.49 16.98 -0.25
CA GLY A 180 -11.80 17.52 0.92
C GLY A 180 -10.39 16.96 1.12
N PRO A 181 -9.65 17.45 2.12
CA PRO A 181 -8.30 17.03 2.40
C PRO A 181 -8.20 15.52 2.70
N VAL A 182 -7.25 14.86 2.04
CA VAL A 182 -7.00 13.41 2.15
C VAL A 182 -5.61 13.17 2.74
N VAL A 183 -5.54 12.33 3.76
CA VAL A 183 -4.29 11.74 4.24
C VAL A 183 -4.24 10.29 3.80
N ALA A 184 -3.18 9.92 3.09
CA ALA A 184 -2.88 8.56 2.66
C ALA A 184 -1.36 8.31 2.79
N PRO A 185 -0.90 7.06 2.99
CA PRO A 185 0.53 6.79 3.11
C PRO A 185 1.27 7.14 1.81
N PRO A 186 2.48 7.73 1.88
CA PRO A 186 3.27 8.11 0.71
C PRO A 186 3.90 6.91 -0.04
N GLY A 187 3.56 5.71 0.35
CA GLY A 187 4.02 4.46 -0.22
C GLY A 187 3.18 3.33 0.35
N SER A 188 3.78 2.20 0.69
CA SER A 188 3.12 1.04 1.27
C SER A 188 3.38 0.94 2.78
N PHE A 189 3.08 2.00 3.54
CA PHE A 189 3.18 2.03 5.01
C PHE A 189 1.93 1.39 5.63
N ASN A 190 1.95 0.07 5.80
CA ASN A 190 0.75 -0.75 6.07
C ASN A 190 0.92 -1.75 7.23
N ASN A 191 2.01 -1.64 8.00
CA ASN A 191 2.36 -2.48 9.14
C ASN A 191 2.25 -1.71 10.47
N GLU A 192 2.73 -2.31 11.55
CA GLU A 192 2.67 -1.81 12.94
C GLU A 192 3.42 -0.48 13.17
N LEU A 193 4.30 -0.09 12.27
CA LEU A 193 4.95 1.22 12.24
C LEU A 193 4.23 2.17 11.28
N GLY A 194 4.07 1.74 10.04
CA GLY A 194 3.60 2.61 8.95
C GLY A 194 2.14 3.01 9.06
N HIS A 195 1.29 2.14 9.58
CA HIS A 195 -0.14 2.42 9.76
C HIS A 195 -0.39 3.51 10.83
N PRO A 196 0.08 3.38 12.08
CA PRO A 196 -0.09 4.44 13.07
C PRO A 196 0.66 5.73 12.70
N TRP A 197 1.84 5.63 12.10
CA TRP A 197 2.57 6.81 11.60
C TRP A 197 1.76 7.58 10.54
N THR A 198 1.08 6.87 9.64
CA THR A 198 0.19 7.50 8.64
C THR A 198 -1.03 8.14 9.32
N ALA A 199 -1.64 7.45 10.29
CA ALA A 199 -2.79 7.97 11.02
C ALA A 199 -2.46 9.28 11.78
N LEU A 200 -1.25 9.39 12.33
CA LEU A 200 -0.77 10.59 13.01
C LEU A 200 -0.51 11.79 12.07
N ARG A 201 -0.49 11.59 10.76
CA ARG A 201 -0.41 12.69 9.79
C ARG A 201 -1.75 13.43 9.61
N ALA A 202 -2.86 12.83 10.07
CA ALA A 202 -4.15 13.49 10.08
C ALA A 202 -4.18 14.63 11.10
N ASP A 203 -4.87 15.70 10.72
CA ASP A 203 -5.10 16.90 11.52
C ASP A 203 -6.58 17.32 11.44
N GLU A 204 -6.93 18.45 12.06
CA GLU A 204 -8.29 18.97 12.13
C GLU A 204 -8.88 19.34 10.76
N SER A 205 -8.03 19.57 9.74
CA SER A 205 -8.47 19.81 8.37
C SER A 205 -8.77 18.53 7.61
N THR A 206 -8.27 17.38 8.08
CA THR A 206 -8.34 16.10 7.38
C THR A 206 -9.78 15.58 7.37
N ARG A 207 -10.32 15.38 6.17
CA ARG A 207 -11.64 14.79 5.96
C ARG A 207 -11.59 13.29 5.72
N PHE A 208 -10.57 12.81 5.01
CA PHE A 208 -10.43 11.41 4.64
C PHE A 208 -9.06 10.89 5.07
N LEU A 209 -9.06 9.81 5.85
CA LEU A 209 -7.88 9.06 6.24
C LEU A 209 -7.92 7.70 5.55
N VAL A 210 -7.10 7.51 4.52
CA VAL A 210 -7.01 6.25 3.76
C VAL A 210 -5.82 5.46 4.24
N LEU A 211 -6.06 4.26 4.74
CA LEU A 211 -5.06 3.41 5.36
C LEU A 211 -4.96 2.05 4.67
N GLU A 212 -3.75 1.60 4.39
CA GLU A 212 -3.50 0.22 3.98
C GLU A 212 -3.34 -0.67 5.23
N LEU A 213 -3.91 -1.88 5.17
CA LEU A 213 -3.77 -2.89 6.20
C LEU A 213 -3.15 -4.15 5.60
N SER A 214 -1.93 -4.48 6.03
CA SER A 214 -1.27 -5.73 5.69
C SER A 214 -1.39 -6.75 6.82
N ALA A 215 -1.24 -8.03 6.48
CA ALA A 215 -1.21 -9.10 7.45
C ALA A 215 -0.20 -10.16 7.04
N ARG A 216 0.50 -10.72 8.02
CA ARG A 216 1.32 -11.93 7.94
C ARG A 216 0.74 -13.07 8.76
N GLY A 217 -0.41 -12.84 9.42
CA GLY A 217 -1.13 -13.82 10.23
C GLY A 217 -2.52 -13.33 10.62
N VAL A 218 -3.31 -14.22 11.18
CA VAL A 218 -4.61 -13.91 11.79
C VAL A 218 -4.38 -13.02 13.01
N GLY A 219 -5.22 -12.00 13.21
CA GLY A 219 -5.14 -11.00 14.28
C GLY A 219 -4.39 -9.71 13.91
N HIS A 220 -3.61 -9.71 12.80
CA HIS A 220 -2.84 -8.52 12.43
C HIS A 220 -3.74 -7.37 11.93
N ILE A 221 -4.73 -7.66 11.10
CA ILE A 221 -5.65 -6.63 10.61
C ILE A 221 -6.54 -6.15 11.75
N ALA A 222 -7.01 -7.04 12.61
CA ALA A 222 -7.76 -6.67 13.81
C ALA A 222 -6.97 -5.65 14.67
N ALA A 223 -5.70 -5.92 14.95
CA ALA A 223 -4.85 -5.01 15.71
C ALA A 223 -4.68 -3.64 15.04
N LEU A 224 -4.53 -3.59 13.70
CA LEU A 224 -4.45 -2.33 12.96
C LEU A 224 -5.78 -1.56 12.98
N THR A 225 -6.92 -2.25 12.90
CA THR A 225 -8.25 -1.60 12.98
C THR A 225 -8.56 -1.05 14.38
N GLU A 226 -7.93 -1.59 15.43
CA GLU A 226 -8.01 -1.00 16.78
C GLU A 226 -7.29 0.34 16.88
N ILE A 227 -6.22 0.55 16.10
CA ILE A 227 -5.47 1.81 16.07
C ILE A 227 -6.28 2.91 15.39
N ALA A 228 -6.86 2.62 14.23
CA ALA A 228 -7.67 3.56 13.47
C ALA A 228 -8.95 2.84 12.98
N PRO A 229 -10.01 2.82 13.80
CA PRO A 229 -11.24 2.11 13.47
C PRO A 229 -11.87 2.61 12.16
N PRO A 230 -12.02 1.73 11.14
CA PRO A 230 -12.51 2.14 9.84
C PRO A 230 -14.03 2.35 9.82
N ASN A 231 -14.47 3.39 9.11
CA ASN A 231 -15.87 3.58 8.73
C ASN A 231 -16.20 2.77 7.46
N ILE A 232 -15.21 2.64 6.58
CA ILE A 232 -15.31 1.93 5.30
C ILE A 232 -14.17 0.93 5.20
N GLY A 233 -14.49 -0.32 4.92
CA GLY A 233 -13.52 -1.40 4.71
C GLY A 233 -13.57 -1.90 3.27
N VAL A 234 -12.42 -1.95 2.60
CA VAL A 234 -12.29 -2.43 1.21
C VAL A 234 -11.45 -3.70 1.20
N VAL A 235 -12.02 -4.81 0.70
CA VAL A 235 -11.29 -6.07 0.53
C VAL A 235 -11.20 -6.40 -0.95
N LEU A 236 -9.98 -6.40 -1.49
CA LEU A 236 -9.73 -6.48 -2.93
C LEU A 236 -9.70 -7.92 -3.44
N ASN A 237 -8.91 -8.78 -2.81
CA ASN A 237 -8.71 -10.16 -3.26
C ASN A 237 -8.05 -11.03 -2.18
N VAL A 238 -8.22 -12.35 -2.33
CA VAL A 238 -7.53 -13.40 -1.57
C VAL A 238 -6.70 -14.23 -2.55
N GLY A 239 -5.48 -13.79 -2.78
CA GLY A 239 -4.49 -14.49 -3.62
C GLY A 239 -3.53 -15.34 -2.78
N THR A 240 -2.32 -15.53 -3.31
CA THR A 240 -1.24 -16.35 -2.73
C THR A 240 -0.12 -15.53 -2.06
N ALA A 241 -0.28 -14.20 -1.93
CA ALA A 241 0.70 -13.37 -1.24
C ALA A 241 0.84 -13.79 0.24
N HIS A 242 2.09 -13.92 0.71
CA HIS A 242 2.44 -14.37 2.07
C HIS A 242 1.96 -15.80 2.39
N LEU A 243 1.74 -16.65 1.38
CA LEU A 243 1.23 -18.00 1.57
C LEU A 243 2.13 -18.83 2.50
N GLY A 244 3.45 -18.62 2.43
CA GLY A 244 4.42 -19.28 3.31
C GLY A 244 4.25 -18.95 4.78
N GLU A 245 3.73 -17.76 5.12
CA GLU A 245 3.49 -17.33 6.50
C GLU A 245 2.09 -17.76 6.99
N PHE A 246 1.09 -17.74 6.11
CA PHE A 246 -0.28 -18.11 6.45
C PHE A 246 -0.55 -19.62 6.40
N GLY A 247 0.21 -20.37 5.61
CA GLY A 247 0.04 -21.80 5.39
C GLY A 247 -1.12 -22.18 4.46
N SER A 248 -2.18 -21.36 4.33
CA SER A 248 -3.30 -21.64 3.42
C SER A 248 -4.03 -20.38 2.94
N ARG A 249 -4.78 -20.49 1.82
CA ARG A 249 -5.63 -19.40 1.31
C ARG A 249 -6.80 -19.10 2.25
N GLU A 250 -7.31 -20.10 2.95
CA GLU A 250 -8.38 -19.96 3.96
C GLU A 250 -7.90 -19.12 5.14
N ALA A 251 -6.65 -19.30 5.58
CA ALA A 251 -6.04 -18.47 6.63
C ALA A 251 -5.86 -17.02 6.15
N ILE A 252 -5.46 -16.81 4.90
CA ILE A 252 -5.40 -15.48 4.28
C ILE A 252 -6.80 -14.84 4.24
N ALA A 253 -7.84 -15.58 3.82
CA ALA A 253 -9.22 -15.11 3.79
C ALA A 253 -9.73 -14.78 5.20
N LYS A 254 -9.39 -15.60 6.20
CA LYS A 254 -9.74 -15.35 7.60
C LYS A 254 -9.16 -14.04 8.09
N ALA A 255 -7.85 -13.82 7.90
CA ALA A 255 -7.18 -12.61 8.33
C ALA A 255 -7.69 -11.35 7.62
N LYS A 256 -7.91 -11.42 6.28
CA LYS A 256 -8.42 -10.24 5.54
C LYS A 256 -9.85 -9.89 5.93
N GLY A 257 -10.67 -10.89 6.29
CA GLY A 257 -12.02 -10.68 6.76
C GLY A 257 -12.11 -9.98 8.13
N GLU A 258 -11.03 -9.91 8.91
CA GLU A 258 -10.97 -9.11 10.14
C GLU A 258 -11.30 -7.63 9.89
N LEU A 259 -10.99 -7.13 8.68
CA LEU A 259 -11.34 -5.75 8.31
C LEU A 259 -12.86 -5.52 8.29
N VAL A 260 -13.62 -6.44 7.72
CA VAL A 260 -15.09 -6.29 7.66
C VAL A 260 -15.76 -6.59 9.00
N GLU A 261 -15.16 -7.43 9.84
CA GLU A 261 -15.62 -7.70 11.20
C GLU A 261 -15.44 -6.48 12.13
N ALA A 262 -14.42 -5.67 11.88
CA ALA A 262 -14.15 -4.45 12.65
C ALA A 262 -15.08 -3.28 12.30
N LEU A 263 -15.87 -3.38 11.23
CA LEU A 263 -16.76 -2.29 10.81
C LEU A 263 -17.94 -2.14 11.75
N PRO A 264 -18.32 -0.90 12.12
CA PRO A 264 -19.56 -0.67 12.84
C PRO A 264 -20.79 -1.02 11.95
N ALA A 265 -21.91 -1.36 12.54
CA ALA A 265 -23.17 -1.62 11.80
C ALA A 265 -23.59 -0.44 10.89
N THR A 266 -23.15 0.76 11.22
CA THR A 266 -23.28 1.94 10.37
C THR A 266 -22.20 2.02 9.27
N GLY A 267 -21.21 1.17 9.22
CA GLY A 267 -20.10 1.16 8.29
C GLY A 267 -20.45 0.65 6.89
N LEU A 268 -19.46 0.64 6.01
CA LEU A 268 -19.55 0.09 4.66
C LEU A 268 -18.45 -0.93 4.42
N ALA A 269 -18.83 -2.14 3.96
CA ALA A 269 -17.91 -3.12 3.40
C ALA A 269 -17.99 -3.09 1.87
N VAL A 270 -16.87 -2.80 1.21
CA VAL A 270 -16.72 -2.88 -0.25
C VAL A 270 -15.99 -4.18 -0.58
N LEU A 271 -16.68 -5.10 -1.24
CA LEU A 271 -16.21 -6.47 -1.49
C LEU A 271 -16.15 -6.79 -2.97
N ASN A 272 -15.06 -7.43 -3.40
CA ASN A 272 -14.89 -7.87 -4.77
C ASN A 272 -15.81 -9.09 -5.06
N ALA A 273 -16.77 -8.90 -5.97
CA ALA A 273 -17.71 -9.94 -6.40
C ALA A 273 -17.05 -11.03 -7.26
N ASP A 274 -15.92 -10.72 -7.90
CA ASP A 274 -15.21 -11.64 -8.79
C ASP A 274 -14.30 -12.61 -8.02
N ASP A 275 -14.06 -12.36 -6.72
CA ASP A 275 -13.34 -13.24 -5.81
C ASP A 275 -14.32 -13.90 -4.84
N GLN A 276 -14.46 -15.23 -4.94
CA GLN A 276 -15.41 -16.00 -4.14
C GLN A 276 -15.12 -15.91 -2.63
N GLN A 277 -13.84 -15.90 -2.23
CA GLN A 277 -13.45 -15.81 -0.83
C GLN A 277 -13.79 -14.42 -0.26
N VAL A 278 -13.58 -13.36 -1.05
CA VAL A 278 -13.95 -11.99 -0.66
C VAL A 278 -15.47 -11.84 -0.60
N ALA A 279 -16.19 -12.31 -1.61
CA ALA A 279 -17.65 -12.21 -1.65
C ALA A 279 -18.30 -12.91 -0.45
N ALA A 280 -17.74 -14.05 0.00
CA ALA A 280 -18.23 -14.77 1.18
C ALA A 280 -18.08 -13.99 2.50
N MET A 281 -17.20 -12.98 2.55
CA MET A 281 -17.01 -12.14 3.75
C MET A 281 -18.23 -11.26 4.04
N ALA A 282 -19.17 -11.12 3.11
CA ALA A 282 -20.43 -10.42 3.35
C ALA A 282 -21.22 -10.96 4.56
N ALA A 283 -21.06 -12.24 4.87
CA ALA A 283 -21.70 -12.87 6.03
C ALA A 283 -20.97 -12.62 7.37
N ARG A 284 -19.83 -11.91 7.35
CA ARG A 284 -18.98 -11.68 8.53
C ARG A 284 -19.14 -10.26 9.09
N THR A 285 -20.07 -9.46 8.61
CA THR A 285 -20.26 -8.08 9.04
C THR A 285 -21.73 -7.70 9.10
N ASP A 286 -22.07 -6.86 10.08
CA ASP A 286 -23.39 -6.20 10.16
C ASP A 286 -23.42 -4.87 9.38
N ALA A 287 -22.27 -4.43 8.85
CA ALA A 287 -22.17 -3.24 8.02
C ALA A 287 -22.89 -3.44 6.67
N ARG A 288 -23.26 -2.35 6.01
CA ARG A 288 -23.77 -2.42 4.65
C ARG A 288 -22.69 -2.96 3.70
N VAL A 289 -23.07 -3.87 2.81
CA VAL A 289 -22.16 -4.45 1.82
C VAL A 289 -22.47 -3.88 0.44
N VAL A 290 -21.43 -3.45 -0.28
CA VAL A 290 -21.44 -3.10 -1.70
C VAL A 290 -20.51 -4.06 -2.43
N MET A 291 -21.06 -4.80 -3.37
CA MET A 291 -20.30 -5.69 -4.24
C MET A 291 -19.79 -4.91 -5.45
N VAL A 292 -18.50 -5.04 -5.76
CA VAL A 292 -17.85 -4.42 -6.93
C VAL A 292 -17.21 -5.49 -7.81
N GLY A 293 -17.20 -5.31 -9.13
CA GLY A 293 -16.56 -6.29 -10.03
C GLY A 293 -17.15 -6.30 -11.44
N GLN A 294 -16.85 -7.36 -12.19
CA GLN A 294 -17.37 -7.62 -13.53
C GLN A 294 -18.59 -8.56 -13.49
N ALA A 295 -18.74 -9.35 -12.40
CA ALA A 295 -19.84 -10.28 -12.22
C ALA A 295 -21.19 -9.55 -12.21
N GLU A 296 -22.25 -10.18 -12.74
CA GLU A 296 -23.61 -9.63 -12.80
C GLU A 296 -24.19 -9.23 -11.44
N ARG A 297 -23.74 -9.92 -10.38
CA ARG A 297 -24.15 -9.64 -8.99
C ARG A 297 -23.50 -8.38 -8.40
N ALA A 298 -22.53 -7.77 -9.08
CA ALA A 298 -21.88 -6.56 -8.59
C ALA A 298 -22.82 -5.36 -8.74
N GLU A 299 -22.98 -4.59 -7.65
CA GLU A 299 -23.76 -3.34 -7.61
C GLU A 299 -23.03 -2.23 -8.38
N ILE A 300 -21.69 -2.21 -8.28
CA ILE A 300 -20.83 -1.32 -9.05
C ILE A 300 -20.02 -2.20 -10.00
N ARG A 301 -20.31 -2.07 -11.28
CA ARG A 301 -19.86 -3.04 -12.28
C ARG A 301 -19.18 -2.39 -13.48
N ALA A 302 -18.13 -3.06 -13.99
CA ALA A 302 -17.51 -2.73 -15.26
C ALA A 302 -17.94 -3.71 -16.36
N THR A 303 -18.25 -3.17 -17.55
CA THR A 303 -18.45 -3.93 -18.79
C THR A 303 -17.67 -3.28 -19.92
N ASP A 304 -17.58 -3.96 -21.07
CA ASP A 304 -16.94 -3.46 -22.31
C ASP A 304 -15.51 -2.96 -22.05
N ILE A 305 -14.74 -3.74 -21.29
CA ILE A 305 -13.36 -3.41 -20.95
C ILE A 305 -12.49 -3.58 -22.19
N VAL A 306 -11.78 -2.51 -22.56
CA VAL A 306 -10.80 -2.48 -23.65
C VAL A 306 -9.53 -1.84 -23.12
N LEU A 307 -8.37 -2.38 -23.48
CA LEU A 307 -7.07 -1.79 -23.16
C LEU A 307 -6.55 -1.01 -24.37
N ASP A 308 -5.98 0.16 -24.12
CA ASP A 308 -5.25 0.92 -25.12
C ASP A 308 -3.80 0.45 -25.27
N ASP A 309 -3.04 1.13 -26.15
CA ASP A 309 -1.66 0.79 -26.50
C ASP A 309 -0.66 0.89 -25.32
N GLU A 310 -1.07 1.54 -24.24
CA GLU A 310 -0.32 1.61 -22.99
C GLU A 310 -0.93 0.70 -21.90
N ALA A 311 -1.78 -0.25 -22.29
CA ALA A 311 -2.52 -1.12 -21.38
C ALA A 311 -3.39 -0.36 -20.35
N ARG A 312 -3.86 0.86 -20.66
CA ARG A 312 -4.82 1.60 -19.84
C ARG A 312 -6.23 1.18 -20.18
N ALA A 313 -7.03 0.87 -19.15
CA ALA A 313 -8.37 0.36 -19.36
C ALA A 313 -9.38 1.47 -19.67
N GLN A 314 -10.25 1.19 -20.65
CA GLN A 314 -11.49 1.90 -20.88
C GLN A 314 -12.65 0.93 -20.68
N PHE A 315 -13.71 1.36 -20.00
CA PHE A 315 -14.86 0.50 -19.72
C PHE A 315 -16.14 1.29 -19.49
N THR A 316 -17.27 0.62 -19.55
CA THR A 316 -18.56 1.17 -19.12
C THR A 316 -18.72 0.86 -17.63
N LEU A 317 -18.78 1.90 -16.81
CA LEU A 317 -19.08 1.85 -15.38
C LEU A 317 -20.60 1.88 -15.20
N HIS A 318 -21.13 0.92 -14.43
CA HIS A 318 -22.53 0.88 -14.01
C HIS A 318 -22.58 1.05 -12.49
N THR A 319 -23.44 1.96 -12.02
CA THR A 319 -23.67 2.24 -10.60
C THR A 319 -25.17 2.49 -10.36
N PRO A 320 -25.65 2.47 -9.10
CA PRO A 320 -27.01 2.90 -8.77
C PRO A 320 -27.33 4.36 -9.13
N ALA A 321 -26.30 5.19 -9.28
CA ALA A 321 -26.44 6.61 -9.68
C ALA A 321 -26.50 6.81 -11.20
N GLY A 322 -26.26 5.75 -11.99
CA GLY A 322 -26.23 5.80 -13.44
C GLY A 322 -25.02 5.08 -14.05
N SER A 323 -24.83 5.25 -15.36
CA SER A 323 -23.71 4.66 -16.07
C SER A 323 -22.87 5.74 -16.75
N ALA A 324 -21.55 5.51 -16.83
CA ALA A 324 -20.62 6.41 -17.47
C ALA A 324 -19.49 5.65 -18.19
N ARG A 325 -18.89 6.25 -19.21
CA ARG A 325 -17.66 5.75 -19.80
C ARG A 325 -16.46 6.25 -18.99
N VAL A 326 -15.63 5.32 -18.55
CA VAL A 326 -14.40 5.61 -17.79
C VAL A 326 -13.18 5.25 -18.64
N ARG A 327 -12.16 6.09 -18.59
CA ARG A 327 -10.82 5.80 -19.09
C ARG A 327 -9.83 6.01 -17.96
N LEU A 328 -9.12 4.95 -17.59
CA LEU A 328 -8.06 5.04 -16.55
C LEU A 328 -6.77 5.59 -17.16
N SER A 329 -6.01 6.33 -16.37
CA SER A 329 -4.65 6.75 -16.72
C SER A 329 -3.57 5.85 -16.15
N VAL A 330 -3.96 4.89 -15.30
CA VAL A 330 -3.07 3.86 -14.73
C VAL A 330 -3.08 2.61 -15.59
N HIS A 331 -1.96 1.87 -15.60
CA HIS A 331 -1.70 0.78 -16.53
C HIS A 331 -2.09 -0.59 -15.95
N GLY A 332 -2.63 -1.46 -16.79
CA GLY A 332 -3.02 -2.84 -16.49
C GLY A 332 -4.51 -3.03 -16.25
N GLU A 333 -5.07 -4.12 -16.80
CA GLU A 333 -6.50 -4.48 -16.66
C GLU A 333 -6.94 -4.62 -15.21
N HIS A 334 -6.06 -5.10 -14.31
CA HIS A 334 -6.33 -5.26 -12.89
C HIS A 334 -6.71 -3.94 -12.19
N GLN A 335 -6.36 -2.80 -12.77
CA GLN A 335 -6.74 -1.48 -12.23
C GLN A 335 -8.25 -1.22 -12.34
N VAL A 336 -8.97 -1.95 -13.19
CA VAL A 336 -10.44 -1.84 -13.27
C VAL A 336 -11.07 -2.21 -11.92
N GLY A 337 -10.69 -3.36 -11.32
CA GLY A 337 -11.19 -3.77 -10.01
C GLY A 337 -10.82 -2.79 -8.89
N ASN A 338 -9.58 -2.25 -8.94
CA ASN A 338 -9.13 -1.22 -8.00
C ASN A 338 -9.97 0.07 -8.13
N ALA A 339 -10.25 0.49 -9.37
CA ALA A 339 -11.06 1.67 -9.66
C ALA A 339 -12.52 1.48 -9.22
N LEU A 340 -13.13 0.31 -9.44
CA LEU A 340 -14.50 0.03 -8.97
C LEU A 340 -14.61 0.13 -7.45
N SER A 341 -13.58 -0.32 -6.72
CA SER A 341 -13.52 -0.18 -5.27
C SER A 341 -13.44 1.30 -4.85
N ALA A 342 -12.65 2.11 -5.55
CA ALA A 342 -12.55 3.55 -5.30
C ALA A 342 -13.86 4.28 -5.63
N VAL A 343 -14.56 3.89 -6.71
CA VAL A 343 -15.90 4.39 -7.06
C VAL A 343 -16.90 4.14 -5.93
N ALA A 344 -16.92 2.92 -5.37
CA ALA A 344 -17.82 2.56 -4.29
C ALA A 344 -17.65 3.48 -3.07
N VAL A 345 -16.41 3.71 -2.67
CA VAL A 345 -16.08 4.59 -1.55
C VAL A 345 -16.45 6.04 -1.85
N ALA A 346 -16.13 6.56 -3.04
CA ALA A 346 -16.41 7.93 -3.41
C ALA A 346 -17.94 8.22 -3.46
N LEU A 347 -18.73 7.29 -4.02
CA LEU A 347 -20.21 7.40 -4.02
C LEU A 347 -20.79 7.38 -2.60
N GLU A 348 -20.24 6.54 -1.70
CA GLU A 348 -20.63 6.54 -0.28
C GLU A 348 -20.34 7.86 0.40
N CYS A 349 -19.20 8.47 0.08
CA CYS A 349 -18.80 9.78 0.59
C CYS A 349 -19.56 10.96 -0.06
N GLY A 350 -20.44 10.69 -1.03
CA GLY A 350 -21.33 11.69 -1.63
C GLY A 350 -20.79 12.34 -2.90
N ALA A 351 -19.74 11.81 -3.51
CA ALA A 351 -19.27 12.30 -4.81
C ALA A 351 -20.31 12.00 -5.91
N ASP A 352 -20.48 12.91 -6.84
CA ASP A 352 -21.23 12.67 -8.07
C ASP A 352 -20.39 11.86 -9.08
N LEU A 353 -21.10 11.23 -10.02
CA LEU A 353 -20.47 10.33 -10.99
C LEU A 353 -19.49 11.05 -11.92
N ASP A 354 -19.77 12.29 -12.32
CA ASP A 354 -18.92 13.06 -13.23
C ASP A 354 -17.60 13.44 -12.54
N THR A 355 -17.65 13.85 -11.27
CA THR A 355 -16.47 14.11 -10.43
C THR A 355 -15.61 12.86 -10.29
N ILE A 356 -16.21 11.69 -10.03
CA ILE A 356 -15.49 10.41 -9.92
C ILE A 356 -14.80 10.06 -11.24
N VAL A 357 -15.52 10.15 -12.37
CA VAL A 357 -14.98 9.83 -13.71
C VAL A 357 -13.81 10.75 -14.05
N ALA A 358 -13.95 12.04 -13.80
CA ALA A 358 -12.88 13.02 -14.03
C ALA A 358 -11.64 12.71 -13.17
N ALA A 359 -11.84 12.41 -11.88
CA ALA A 359 -10.74 12.07 -10.97
C ALA A 359 -10.02 10.78 -11.38
N LEU A 360 -10.73 9.72 -11.74
CA LEU A 360 -10.14 8.46 -12.24
C LEU A 360 -9.36 8.67 -13.55
N SER A 361 -9.87 9.51 -14.45
CA SER A 361 -9.21 9.80 -15.72
C SER A 361 -7.96 10.67 -15.56
N GLY A 362 -7.86 11.43 -14.48
CA GLY A 362 -6.68 12.23 -14.12
C GLY A 362 -5.71 11.54 -13.15
N ALA A 363 -6.12 10.41 -12.55
CA ALA A 363 -5.33 9.74 -11.52
C ALA A 363 -4.04 9.17 -12.09
N ARG A 364 -2.92 9.45 -11.43
CA ARG A 364 -1.61 8.88 -11.74
C ARG A 364 -1.13 7.98 -10.60
N ALA A 365 -0.26 7.03 -10.90
CA ALA A 365 0.40 6.26 -9.85
C ALA A 365 1.24 7.23 -8.98
N ALA A 366 0.81 7.44 -7.73
CA ALA A 366 1.52 8.30 -6.78
C ALA A 366 2.65 7.54 -6.08
N SER A 367 2.54 6.22 -6.02
CA SER A 367 3.52 5.33 -5.40
C SER A 367 4.52 4.84 -6.44
N ALA A 368 5.81 5.07 -6.18
CA ALA A 368 6.89 4.69 -7.08
C ALA A 368 6.97 3.17 -7.31
N ARG A 369 7.51 2.77 -8.45
CA ARG A 369 7.79 1.37 -8.80
C ARG A 369 6.54 0.47 -8.80
N ARG A 370 5.38 1.04 -9.17
CA ARG A 370 4.07 0.38 -9.29
C ARG A 370 3.50 0.59 -10.67
N MET A 371 3.89 -0.24 -11.65
CA MET A 371 3.54 -0.05 -13.05
C MET A 371 3.88 1.38 -13.52
N ASP A 372 5.05 1.88 -13.12
CA ASP A 372 5.57 3.17 -13.57
C ASP A 372 6.13 3.00 -14.98
N VAL A 373 5.41 3.56 -15.95
CA VAL A 373 5.71 3.42 -17.38
C VAL A 373 6.38 4.70 -17.87
N ARG A 374 7.58 4.54 -18.43
CA ARG A 374 8.34 5.64 -19.03
C ARG A 374 8.92 5.22 -20.37
N THR A 375 8.85 6.12 -21.33
CA THR A 375 9.53 5.95 -22.62
C THR A 375 10.77 6.83 -22.63
N THR A 376 11.90 6.22 -22.92
CA THR A 376 13.20 6.88 -23.03
C THR A 376 13.32 7.68 -24.32
N ASP A 377 14.31 8.58 -24.42
CA ASP A 377 14.50 9.43 -25.60
C ASP A 377 14.80 8.64 -26.87
N ASP A 378 15.38 7.45 -26.74
CA ASP A 378 15.65 6.50 -27.84
C ASP A 378 14.46 5.58 -28.15
N GLY A 379 13.33 5.72 -27.45
CA GLY A 379 12.07 5.05 -27.77
C GLY A 379 11.83 3.73 -27.05
N VAL A 380 12.67 3.32 -26.10
CA VAL A 380 12.44 2.15 -25.24
C VAL A 380 11.37 2.47 -24.19
N THR A 381 10.35 1.62 -24.08
CA THR A 381 9.33 1.74 -23.04
C THR A 381 9.71 0.87 -21.84
N VAL A 382 10.00 1.48 -20.69
CA VAL A 382 10.34 0.79 -19.44
C VAL A 382 9.15 0.79 -18.51
N VAL A 383 8.73 -0.41 -18.07
CA VAL A 383 7.66 -0.63 -17.10
C VAL A 383 8.30 -1.05 -15.78
N ASN A 384 8.45 -0.10 -14.86
CA ASN A 384 8.99 -0.37 -13.53
C ASN A 384 7.87 -0.81 -12.58
N ASP A 385 7.79 -2.10 -12.27
CA ASP A 385 6.87 -2.69 -11.29
C ASP A 385 7.63 -3.49 -10.23
N SER A 386 8.79 -2.96 -9.83
CA SER A 386 9.78 -3.64 -8.98
C SER A 386 9.65 -3.36 -7.48
N TYR A 387 8.56 -2.78 -7.01
CA TYR A 387 8.34 -2.57 -5.58
C TYR A 387 8.12 -3.89 -4.83
N ASN A 388 7.31 -4.79 -5.37
CA ASN A 388 7.07 -6.12 -4.81
C ASN A 388 6.58 -7.09 -5.89
N ALA A 389 6.70 -8.39 -5.62
CA ALA A 389 6.22 -9.44 -6.50
C ALA A 389 5.54 -10.57 -5.73
N ASN A 390 4.41 -11.02 -6.27
CA ASN A 390 3.74 -12.25 -5.93
C ASN A 390 3.13 -12.85 -7.22
N PRO A 391 2.70 -14.11 -7.22
CA PRO A 391 2.21 -14.77 -8.43
C PRO A 391 1.12 -14.00 -9.18
N ASP A 392 0.14 -13.43 -8.47
CA ASP A 392 -0.98 -12.70 -9.08
C ASP A 392 -0.50 -11.40 -9.73
N SER A 393 0.37 -10.65 -9.06
CA SER A 393 0.92 -9.41 -9.59
C SER A 393 1.90 -9.65 -10.74
N MET A 394 2.64 -10.76 -10.74
CA MET A 394 3.48 -11.17 -11.88
C MET A 394 2.63 -11.47 -13.12
N ARG A 395 1.55 -12.26 -12.95
CA ARG A 395 0.59 -12.56 -14.04
C ARG A 395 -0.02 -11.29 -14.63
N ALA A 396 -0.42 -10.35 -13.77
CA ALA A 396 -0.98 -9.07 -14.21
C ALA A 396 0.03 -8.22 -14.98
N ALA A 397 1.27 -8.14 -14.50
CA ALA A 397 2.34 -7.37 -15.14
C ALA A 397 2.75 -7.96 -16.50
N LEU A 398 2.88 -9.29 -16.61
CA LEU A 398 3.17 -9.96 -17.87
C LEU A 398 2.06 -9.73 -18.93
N LYS A 399 0.79 -9.78 -18.53
CA LYS A 399 -0.31 -9.44 -19.42
C LYS A 399 -0.24 -7.99 -19.90
N ALA A 400 0.07 -7.05 -19.02
CA ALA A 400 0.22 -5.64 -19.39
C ALA A 400 1.41 -5.45 -20.36
N LEU A 401 2.55 -6.09 -20.11
CA LEU A 401 3.70 -6.08 -21.01
C LEU A 401 3.32 -6.51 -22.43
N VAL A 402 2.64 -7.66 -22.55
CA VAL A 402 2.23 -8.21 -23.85
C VAL A 402 1.19 -7.32 -24.53
N THR A 403 0.26 -6.74 -23.77
CA THR A 403 -0.67 -5.75 -24.33
C THR A 403 0.07 -4.57 -24.91
N MET A 404 1.04 -4.00 -24.19
CA MET A 404 1.84 -2.86 -24.67
C MET A 404 2.72 -3.21 -25.86
N SER A 405 3.32 -4.42 -25.89
CA SER A 405 4.22 -4.82 -26.98
C SER A 405 3.49 -5.16 -28.27
N LYS A 406 2.27 -5.70 -28.19
CA LYS A 406 1.45 -6.06 -29.35
C LYS A 406 0.54 -4.93 -29.83
N ALA A 407 0.60 -3.76 -29.20
CA ALA A 407 -0.18 -2.59 -29.56
C ALA A 407 0.33 -1.93 -30.85
N GLY A 408 -0.61 -1.32 -31.62
CA GLY A 408 -0.32 -0.63 -32.88
C GLY A 408 -0.16 -1.58 -34.09
N ASP A 409 0.22 -1.00 -35.24
CA ASP A 409 0.33 -1.74 -36.50
C ASP A 409 1.59 -2.61 -36.61
N THR A 410 2.60 -2.32 -35.78
CA THR A 410 3.87 -3.06 -35.76
C THR A 410 4.15 -3.54 -34.32
N PRO A 411 4.14 -4.87 -34.09
CA PRO A 411 4.51 -5.41 -32.79
C PRO A 411 5.91 -5.00 -32.38
N ARG A 412 6.08 -4.65 -31.09
CA ARG A 412 7.35 -4.31 -30.46
C ARG A 412 7.88 -5.52 -29.71
N ARG A 413 9.19 -5.67 -29.60
CA ARG A 413 9.75 -6.76 -28.77
C ARG A 413 9.43 -6.53 -27.30
N SER A 414 9.04 -7.59 -26.63
CA SER A 414 8.73 -7.62 -25.21
C SER A 414 9.87 -8.25 -24.41
N TRP A 415 10.34 -7.55 -23.38
CA TRP A 415 11.33 -8.04 -22.43
C TRP A 415 10.73 -8.15 -21.04
N ALA A 416 10.77 -9.33 -20.43
CA ALA A 416 10.40 -9.53 -19.05
C ALA A 416 11.68 -9.77 -18.21
N VAL A 417 12.11 -8.76 -17.44
CA VAL A 417 13.23 -8.86 -16.50
C VAL A 417 12.66 -9.17 -15.12
N LEU A 418 12.75 -10.44 -14.71
CA LEU A 418 12.06 -10.94 -13.52
C LEU A 418 13.04 -11.46 -12.49
N GLY A 419 12.78 -11.16 -11.22
CA GLY A 419 13.47 -11.72 -10.07
C GLY A 419 12.56 -12.54 -9.17
N GLU A 420 13.09 -12.90 -8.01
CA GLU A 420 12.41 -13.74 -7.04
C GLU A 420 11.15 -13.09 -6.47
N MET A 421 10.12 -13.92 -6.26
CA MET A 421 8.94 -13.63 -5.44
C MET A 421 9.20 -14.17 -4.04
N ALA A 422 9.39 -13.29 -3.07
CA ALA A 422 9.62 -13.67 -1.67
C ALA A 422 8.33 -14.16 -0.96
N GLU A 423 8.48 -14.73 0.22
CA GLU A 423 7.40 -15.08 1.17
C GLU A 423 6.40 -16.14 0.65
N LEU A 424 6.81 -16.97 -0.32
CA LEU A 424 5.97 -18.05 -0.87
C LEU A 424 6.14 -19.40 -0.16
N GLY A 425 7.12 -19.51 0.76
CA GLY A 425 7.36 -20.74 1.50
C GLY A 425 7.64 -21.95 0.58
N GLU A 426 7.00 -23.08 0.85
CA GLU A 426 7.19 -24.33 0.10
C GLU A 426 6.71 -24.24 -1.36
N GLU A 427 5.74 -23.37 -1.66
CA GLU A 427 5.19 -23.16 -3.00
C GLU A 427 6.12 -22.34 -3.92
N SER A 428 7.21 -21.77 -3.37
CA SER A 428 8.08 -20.85 -4.09
C SER A 428 8.57 -21.43 -5.43
N VAL A 429 9.06 -22.67 -5.45
CA VAL A 429 9.59 -23.32 -6.66
C VAL A 429 8.48 -23.51 -7.71
N ILE A 430 7.30 -23.95 -7.28
CA ILE A 430 6.15 -24.24 -8.16
C ILE A 430 5.63 -22.96 -8.78
N GLU A 431 5.46 -21.90 -8.00
CA GLU A 431 4.94 -20.62 -8.49
C GLU A 431 5.95 -19.93 -9.43
N HIS A 432 7.26 -20.04 -9.17
CA HIS A 432 8.26 -19.50 -10.08
C HIS A 432 8.30 -20.28 -11.42
N ASP A 433 8.24 -21.61 -11.40
CA ASP A 433 8.09 -22.43 -12.62
C ASP A 433 6.86 -22.00 -13.42
N ALA A 434 5.72 -21.82 -12.74
CA ALA A 434 4.47 -21.40 -13.37
C ALA A 434 4.56 -20.00 -14.03
N ILE A 435 5.30 -19.07 -13.45
CA ILE A 435 5.54 -17.75 -14.05
C ILE A 435 6.42 -17.85 -15.29
N GLY A 436 7.48 -18.68 -15.25
CA GLY A 436 8.32 -18.94 -16.42
C GLY A 436 7.52 -19.50 -17.59
N ARG A 437 6.69 -20.53 -17.34
CA ARG A 437 5.76 -21.09 -18.34
C ARG A 437 4.78 -20.04 -18.87
N LEU A 438 4.24 -19.21 -17.97
CA LEU A 438 3.28 -18.17 -18.37
C LEU A 438 3.91 -17.14 -19.31
N ALA A 439 5.15 -16.74 -19.10
CA ALA A 439 5.85 -15.82 -20.00
C ALA A 439 5.89 -16.38 -21.44
N VAL A 440 6.20 -17.66 -21.58
CA VAL A 440 6.18 -18.33 -22.90
C VAL A 440 4.77 -18.42 -23.49
N ARG A 441 3.77 -18.82 -22.68
CA ARG A 441 2.35 -18.90 -23.15
C ARG A 441 1.77 -17.57 -23.57
N LEU A 442 2.24 -16.48 -22.99
CA LEU A 442 1.85 -15.12 -23.37
C LEU A 442 2.65 -14.59 -24.57
N ASP A 443 3.61 -15.37 -25.06
CA ASP A 443 4.45 -15.01 -26.21
C ASP A 443 5.30 -13.75 -25.88
N VAL A 444 5.98 -13.79 -24.74
CA VAL A 444 7.00 -12.81 -24.36
C VAL A 444 8.28 -13.12 -25.12
N ASP A 445 8.81 -12.16 -25.89
CA ASP A 445 9.95 -12.40 -26.79
C ASP A 445 11.24 -12.69 -26.04
N ARG A 446 11.47 -12.06 -24.88
CA ARG A 446 12.69 -12.24 -24.08
C ARG A 446 12.35 -12.28 -22.58
N LEU A 447 12.79 -13.34 -21.91
CA LEU A 447 12.70 -13.51 -20.46
C LEU A 447 14.11 -13.51 -19.84
N VAL A 448 14.42 -12.46 -19.07
CA VAL A 448 15.67 -12.38 -18.31
C VAL A 448 15.34 -12.67 -16.84
N VAL A 449 15.76 -13.84 -16.35
CA VAL A 449 15.58 -14.22 -14.96
C VAL A 449 16.84 -13.84 -14.18
N VAL A 450 16.67 -13.05 -13.12
CA VAL A 450 17.80 -12.53 -12.33
C VAL A 450 17.89 -13.27 -10.99
N GLY A 451 19.06 -13.85 -10.73
CA GLY A 451 19.39 -14.54 -9.47
C GLY A 451 19.85 -15.98 -9.68
N THR A 452 20.51 -16.53 -8.65
CA THR A 452 21.10 -17.86 -8.67
C THR A 452 20.36 -18.89 -7.80
N GLY A 453 19.33 -18.44 -7.09
CA GLY A 453 18.52 -19.24 -6.17
C GLY A 453 17.70 -20.34 -6.87
N ARG A 454 17.17 -21.27 -6.06
CA ARG A 454 16.26 -22.32 -6.58
C ARG A 454 15.03 -21.74 -7.26
N PRO A 455 14.38 -20.68 -6.71
CA PRO A 455 13.22 -20.06 -7.35
C PRO A 455 13.53 -19.50 -8.75
N SER A 456 14.62 -18.71 -8.89
CA SER A 456 15.04 -18.15 -10.18
C SER A 456 15.33 -19.25 -11.21
N ARG A 457 16.03 -20.32 -10.80
CA ARG A 457 16.27 -21.49 -11.68
C ARG A 457 14.98 -22.18 -12.09
N ALA A 458 13.99 -22.29 -11.18
CA ALA A 458 12.69 -22.88 -11.51
C ALA A 458 11.92 -22.03 -12.54
N MET A 459 11.94 -20.70 -12.40
CA MET A 459 11.32 -19.80 -13.38
C MET A 459 11.95 -19.97 -14.78
N HIS A 460 13.27 -19.95 -14.87
CA HIS A 460 13.99 -20.19 -16.13
C HIS A 460 13.69 -21.59 -16.68
N GLN A 461 13.75 -22.63 -15.85
CA GLN A 461 13.46 -24.00 -16.27
C GLN A 461 12.02 -24.17 -16.74
N GLY A 462 11.05 -23.52 -16.07
CA GLY A 462 9.65 -23.51 -16.48
C GLY A 462 9.48 -22.96 -17.89
N ALA A 463 10.15 -21.86 -18.23
CA ALA A 463 10.14 -21.29 -19.58
C ALA A 463 10.76 -22.27 -20.60
N VAL A 464 11.93 -22.84 -20.31
CA VAL A 464 12.59 -23.82 -21.17
C VAL A 464 11.70 -25.03 -21.42
N MET A 465 11.06 -25.58 -20.39
CA MET A 465 10.15 -26.72 -20.50
C MET A 465 8.84 -26.44 -21.24
N GLU A 466 8.40 -25.18 -21.26
CA GLU A 466 7.18 -24.77 -21.99
C GLU A 466 7.43 -24.52 -23.48
N GLY A 467 8.68 -24.46 -23.92
CA GLY A 467 9.03 -24.35 -25.33
C GLY A 467 9.95 -23.19 -25.71
N SER A 468 10.61 -22.58 -24.72
CA SER A 468 11.71 -21.65 -25.00
C SER A 468 12.89 -22.42 -25.61
N TRP A 469 13.29 -22.06 -26.82
CA TRP A 469 14.30 -22.78 -27.62
C TRP A 469 15.73 -22.32 -27.35
N GLY A 470 15.97 -21.72 -26.17
CA GLY A 470 17.32 -21.49 -25.65
C GLY A 470 17.82 -20.05 -25.72
N GLU A 471 17.17 -19.18 -26.48
CA GLU A 471 17.54 -17.76 -26.57
C GLU A 471 16.49 -16.82 -25.98
N GLU A 472 15.21 -17.25 -25.89
CA GLU A 472 14.15 -16.44 -25.32
C GLU A 472 14.23 -16.30 -23.79
N SER A 473 14.72 -17.33 -23.11
CA SER A 473 14.89 -17.30 -21.64
C SER A 473 16.36 -17.40 -21.25
N VAL A 474 16.86 -16.38 -20.55
CA VAL A 474 18.23 -16.30 -20.05
C VAL A 474 18.22 -16.16 -18.54
N LEU A 475 19.07 -16.95 -17.85
CA LEU A 475 19.30 -16.83 -16.41
C LEU A 475 20.62 -16.09 -16.17
N VAL A 476 20.56 -14.94 -15.50
CA VAL A 476 21.74 -14.14 -15.14
C VAL A 476 21.93 -14.11 -13.63
N PRO A 477 23.20 -14.06 -13.15
CA PRO A 477 23.48 -14.20 -11.73
C PRO A 477 23.00 -13.03 -10.87
N ASP A 478 23.04 -11.81 -11.39
CA ASP A 478 22.81 -10.60 -10.62
C ASP A 478 22.34 -9.43 -11.51
N ILE A 479 22.08 -8.31 -10.86
CA ILE A 479 21.61 -7.06 -11.49
C ILE A 479 22.63 -6.52 -12.51
N GLY A 480 23.93 -6.59 -12.19
CA GLY A 480 24.98 -6.09 -13.09
C GLY A 480 25.02 -6.87 -14.41
N ALA A 481 24.88 -8.20 -14.33
CA ALA A 481 24.80 -9.06 -15.51
C ALA A 481 23.50 -8.82 -16.32
N ALA A 482 22.38 -8.53 -15.63
CA ALA A 482 21.15 -8.16 -16.30
C ALA A 482 21.28 -6.83 -17.07
N ILE A 483 21.88 -5.80 -16.45
CA ILE A 483 22.13 -4.51 -17.07
C ILE A 483 23.03 -4.67 -18.30
N ALA A 484 24.16 -5.37 -18.16
CA ALA A 484 25.08 -5.58 -19.27
C ALA A 484 24.43 -6.29 -20.48
N LEU A 485 23.55 -7.29 -20.22
CA LEU A 485 22.80 -7.96 -21.26
C LEU A 485 21.80 -7.00 -21.95
N LEU A 486 21.10 -6.17 -21.18
CA LEU A 486 20.10 -5.25 -21.71
C LEU A 486 20.77 -4.12 -22.50
N ASP A 487 21.90 -3.58 -22.06
CA ASP A 487 22.67 -2.55 -22.78
C ASP A 487 23.13 -3.04 -24.17
N ASP A 488 23.40 -4.35 -24.31
CA ASP A 488 23.84 -4.95 -25.58
C ASP A 488 22.67 -5.32 -26.51
N ALA A 489 21.50 -5.66 -25.94
CA ALA A 489 20.46 -6.36 -26.68
C ALA A 489 19.14 -5.58 -26.86
N VAL A 490 18.86 -4.56 -26.03
CA VAL A 490 17.64 -3.74 -26.14
C VAL A 490 17.78 -2.74 -27.27
N GLU A 491 16.74 -2.61 -28.07
CA GLU A 491 16.70 -1.72 -29.23
C GLU A 491 15.58 -0.68 -29.10
N PRO A 492 15.67 0.46 -29.81
CA PRO A 492 14.59 1.43 -29.88
C PRO A 492 13.25 0.79 -30.27
N GLY A 493 12.22 1.10 -29.50
CA GLY A 493 10.88 0.54 -29.67
C GLY A 493 10.56 -0.66 -28.78
N ASP A 494 11.54 -1.27 -28.11
CA ASP A 494 11.31 -2.37 -27.19
C ASP A 494 10.47 -1.95 -25.96
N VAL A 495 9.77 -2.93 -25.37
CA VAL A 495 9.04 -2.77 -24.11
C VAL A 495 9.67 -3.66 -23.06
N VAL A 496 10.18 -3.07 -21.98
CA VAL A 496 10.92 -3.77 -20.91
C VAL A 496 10.16 -3.69 -19.59
N LEU A 497 9.66 -4.82 -19.11
CA LEU A 497 9.08 -4.96 -17.77
C LEU A 497 10.17 -5.36 -16.77
N VAL A 498 10.26 -4.63 -15.65
CA VAL A 498 11.16 -4.97 -14.52
C VAL A 498 10.33 -5.26 -13.28
N LYS A 499 10.39 -6.53 -12.76
CA LYS A 499 9.59 -6.92 -11.60
C LYS A 499 10.26 -7.99 -10.73
N ALA A 500 10.32 -7.70 -9.43
CA ALA A 500 10.77 -8.64 -8.39
C ALA A 500 10.24 -8.20 -7.02
N SER A 501 10.44 -9.03 -6.00
CA SER A 501 10.30 -8.59 -4.61
C SER A 501 11.35 -7.53 -4.27
N GLN A 502 11.00 -6.64 -3.35
CA GLN A 502 11.84 -5.50 -2.96
C GLN A 502 13.25 -5.91 -2.53
N SER A 503 13.38 -7.06 -1.84
CA SER A 503 14.66 -7.60 -1.37
C SER A 503 15.68 -7.87 -2.48
N VAL A 504 15.22 -8.10 -3.72
CA VAL A 504 16.08 -8.35 -4.88
C VAL A 504 16.79 -7.08 -5.36
N GLY A 505 16.17 -5.91 -5.18
CA GLY A 505 16.75 -4.63 -5.61
C GLY A 505 16.66 -4.38 -7.12
N LEU A 506 15.77 -5.08 -7.82
CA LEU A 506 15.71 -5.08 -9.28
C LEU A 506 15.33 -3.71 -9.90
N TRP A 507 14.82 -2.78 -9.08
CA TRP A 507 14.57 -1.39 -9.53
C TRP A 507 15.79 -0.71 -10.16
N ALA A 508 17.01 -1.12 -9.75
CA ALA A 508 18.24 -0.56 -10.31
C ALA A 508 18.36 -0.79 -11.83
N VAL A 509 17.77 -1.89 -12.36
CA VAL A 509 17.70 -2.12 -13.80
C VAL A 509 16.82 -1.07 -14.48
N ALA A 510 15.63 -0.81 -13.92
CA ALA A 510 14.72 0.17 -14.50
C ALA A 510 15.29 1.60 -14.40
N GLU A 511 15.90 1.95 -13.28
CA GLU A 511 16.56 3.25 -13.09
C GLU A 511 17.74 3.43 -14.07
N HIS A 512 18.52 2.38 -14.32
CA HIS A 512 19.59 2.40 -15.32
C HIS A 512 19.04 2.65 -16.73
N LEU A 513 18.03 1.91 -17.16
CA LEU A 513 17.44 2.05 -18.49
C LEU A 513 16.78 3.41 -18.72
N THR A 514 16.21 4.03 -17.68
CA THR A 514 15.57 5.35 -17.77
C THR A 514 16.53 6.53 -17.56
N GLY A 515 17.80 6.27 -17.28
CA GLY A 515 18.78 7.30 -16.99
C GLY A 515 18.58 8.01 -15.63
N ASP A 516 17.71 7.48 -14.78
CA ASP A 516 17.41 8.04 -13.45
C ASP A 516 18.53 7.80 -12.41
N THR A 517 19.70 7.32 -12.81
CA THR A 517 20.85 7.16 -11.92
C THR A 517 21.31 8.52 -11.40
N ARG A 518 20.98 8.84 -10.16
CA ARG A 518 21.53 10.01 -9.49
C ARG A 518 23.04 9.85 -9.35
N PRO A 519 23.84 10.88 -9.72
CA PRO A 519 25.30 10.76 -9.80
C PRO A 519 26.02 10.55 -8.46
N ASP A 520 25.30 10.47 -7.34
CA ASP A 520 25.91 10.46 -6.00
C ASP A 520 25.73 9.13 -5.21
N GLY A 521 25.21 8.07 -5.83
CA GLY A 521 25.08 6.76 -5.20
C GLY A 521 24.28 6.73 -3.89
N ARG A 522 23.62 7.84 -3.53
CA ARG A 522 22.83 7.95 -2.31
C ARG A 522 21.45 7.37 -2.57
N ARG A 523 21.15 6.27 -1.88
CA ARG A 523 19.84 5.64 -1.85
C ARG A 523 18.79 6.67 -1.46
N GLY A 524 17.73 6.77 -2.26
CA GLY A 524 16.61 7.64 -1.96
C GLY A 524 16.05 7.32 -0.58
N SER A 525 15.77 8.35 0.22
CA SER A 525 15.41 8.33 1.64
C SER A 525 14.14 7.55 2.02
N ALA A 526 13.50 6.84 1.09
CA ALA A 526 12.33 5.99 1.37
C ALA A 526 12.68 4.51 1.66
N GLU A 527 13.95 4.10 1.57
CA GLU A 527 14.36 2.68 1.62
C GLU A 527 15.03 2.24 2.92
N ALA A 528 15.15 3.09 3.93
CA ALA A 528 15.88 2.77 5.17
C ALA A 528 15.01 2.20 6.28
N VAL A 529 13.80 1.67 5.98
CA VAL A 529 12.95 0.97 6.96
C VAL A 529 12.66 -0.44 6.46
N ARG A 530 13.63 -1.29 6.67
CA ARG A 530 13.45 -2.74 6.88
C ARG A 530 13.60 -3.04 8.33
#